data_0fd5cf47bf2f9972357dd0faa2d3fadc
#
_entry.id   0fd5cf47bf2f9972357dd0faa2d3fadc
#
_cell.length_a   1.000
_cell.length_b   1.000
_cell.length_c   1.000
_cell.angle_alpha   90.00
_cell.angle_beta   90.00
_cell.angle_gamma   90.00
#
_symmetry.space_group_name_H-M   'P 1'
#
loop_
_entity.id
_entity.type
_entity.pdbx_description
1 polymer ?
#
loop_
_entity_poly.entity_id
_entity_poly.type
_entity_poly.pdbx_seq_one_letter_code
_entity_poly.pdbx_strand_id
1 'polypeptide(L)'
;MVYSDNKSVGLGHSSFHAVVGGVQYSPLEFLALNPLVGYRWDNQAGVKDKGLSYTLAVRTDSINMDGYQLEGRAQFHEDRLNPRLLQRHTARMGVQKYFVGNTRDSLEVAYSRNRSELYDLTVGNIESRGENILSFANLLDYEFDPHFTTSLFVKVTDRSLEKDIRHYSAIPDLTPRFNTTLDEFRLETYYQLTYKSQDGGVLASARIGHDERNEQHAAINIPNALPGIDFKTQDDAEKSKDNLTRRTSLSGSLRLPLSSSDTLSVSGASSILRYDTPGDLIAEARVDRDELLIALSVSTVHRISRYLDLGITLDGNLNHIVYLFSAWSGNNSYNRVLRLSPVTTFRPVRNIVSSNVFEVLANYTVYDYEQLVSDVHSYSYRQFGWMDSSSIEFSPRIGLDFFSQLKLYERGQLKWLDFSERTENSFVDRTISSQMRFSPQEGLMFAVGVRYFSQSRYAFETGVKTPDSFIRSFGPTCLIVWEVGLHSRIMFKGWYERRTFSGSQTQAAELTQALPNLTMNIAINL
;
A
#
# COMPACT_ATOMS: atom_id res chain seq x y z
N MET A 1 -21.32 6.55 -6.74
CA MET A 1 -21.97 6.07 -5.51
C MET A 1 -21.00 5.13 -4.80
N VAL A 2 -20.61 5.42 -3.58
CA VAL A 2 -19.80 4.53 -2.75
C VAL A 2 -20.61 4.21 -1.48
N TYR A 3 -20.74 2.93 -1.19
CA TYR A 3 -21.39 2.42 0.01
C TYR A 3 -20.42 1.50 0.75
N SER A 4 -20.18 1.76 2.02
CA SER A 4 -19.38 0.90 2.90
C SER A 4 -20.17 0.62 4.17
N ASP A 5 -20.41 -0.66 4.44
CA ASP A 5 -21.07 -1.14 5.65
C ASP A 5 -20.11 -2.10 6.37
N ASN A 6 -19.58 -1.65 7.51
CA ASN A 6 -18.70 -2.47 8.33
C ASN A 6 -19.35 -2.86 9.65
N LYS A 7 -20.27 -3.83 9.58
CA LYS A 7 -21.00 -4.36 10.74
C LYS A 7 -20.11 -5.14 11.72
N SER A 8 -18.94 -5.59 11.27
CA SER A 8 -18.09 -6.48 12.07
C SER A 8 -17.30 -5.78 13.18
N VAL A 9 -17.18 -4.44 13.13
CA VAL A 9 -16.32 -3.66 14.05
C VAL A 9 -17.14 -2.64 14.86
N GLY A 10 -18.48 -2.59 14.69
CA GLY A 10 -19.33 -1.60 15.37
C GLY A 10 -19.11 -0.16 14.90
N LEU A 11 -18.29 0.04 13.86
CA LEU A 11 -18.10 1.32 13.21
C LEU A 11 -19.35 1.61 12.36
N GLY A 12 -19.95 2.79 12.58
CA GLY A 12 -21.21 3.19 11.96
C GLY A 12 -21.16 3.15 10.43
N HIS A 13 -22.33 3.02 9.84
CA HIS A 13 -22.50 3.05 8.39
C HIS A 13 -21.97 4.37 7.81
N SER A 14 -21.13 4.28 6.78
CA SER A 14 -20.75 5.43 5.99
C SER A 14 -21.19 5.23 4.54
N SER A 15 -21.81 6.24 3.97
CA SER A 15 -22.17 6.23 2.55
C SER A 15 -22.19 7.64 2.00
N PHE A 16 -21.80 7.80 0.75
CA PHE A 16 -22.02 9.07 0.09
C PHE A 16 -22.57 8.87 -1.33
N HIS A 17 -23.34 9.84 -1.77
CA HIS A 17 -23.87 9.96 -3.10
C HIS A 17 -23.55 11.35 -3.62
N ALA A 18 -23.11 11.47 -4.86
CA ALA A 18 -22.93 12.76 -5.50
C ALA A 18 -23.51 12.69 -6.93
N VAL A 19 -24.17 13.75 -7.32
CA VAL A 19 -24.59 13.99 -8.70
C VAL A 19 -23.91 15.26 -9.14
N VAL A 20 -23.08 15.15 -10.15
CA VAL A 20 -22.32 16.29 -10.70
C VAL A 20 -22.54 16.36 -12.21
N GLY A 21 -22.63 17.56 -12.73
CA GLY A 21 -22.71 17.85 -14.15
C GLY A 21 -21.76 18.99 -14.50
N GLY A 22 -21.28 19.03 -15.72
CA GLY A 22 -20.38 20.07 -16.14
C GLY A 22 -20.11 20.03 -17.64
N VAL A 23 -19.19 20.85 -18.08
CA VAL A 23 -18.80 20.99 -19.48
C VAL A 23 -17.28 20.94 -19.60
N GLN A 24 -16.81 20.40 -20.71
CA GLN A 24 -15.42 20.56 -21.10
C GLN A 24 -15.34 21.73 -22.09
N TYR A 25 -14.49 22.69 -21.79
CA TYR A 25 -14.26 23.86 -22.60
C TYR A 25 -12.76 24.01 -22.87
N SER A 26 -12.40 24.10 -24.15
CA SER A 26 -11.02 24.29 -24.60
C SER A 26 -10.90 25.66 -25.26
N PRO A 27 -10.59 26.73 -24.48
CA PRO A 27 -10.46 28.07 -25.01
C PRO A 27 -9.26 28.24 -25.96
N LEU A 28 -8.26 27.38 -25.79
CA LEU A 28 -7.05 27.33 -26.61
C LEU A 28 -6.74 25.86 -26.91
N GLU A 29 -6.06 25.59 -28.00
CA GLU A 29 -5.70 24.21 -28.40
C GLU A 29 -4.94 23.42 -27.31
N PHE A 30 -4.16 24.15 -26.52
CA PHE A 30 -3.34 23.57 -25.43
C PHE A 30 -3.98 23.68 -24.04
N LEU A 31 -5.18 24.25 -23.89
CA LEU A 31 -5.80 24.48 -22.58
C LEU A 31 -7.20 23.90 -22.53
N ALA A 32 -7.40 22.96 -21.62
CA ALA A 32 -8.71 22.38 -21.31
C ALA A 32 -9.16 22.77 -19.90
N LEU A 33 -10.40 23.22 -19.79
CA LEU A 33 -11.08 23.59 -18.55
C LEU A 33 -12.30 22.67 -18.37
N ASN A 34 -12.44 22.04 -17.21
CA ASN A 34 -13.56 21.16 -16.89
C ASN A 34 -14.23 21.63 -15.59
N PRO A 35 -15.11 22.64 -15.63
CA PRO A 35 -15.94 23.00 -14.50
C PRO A 35 -17.07 21.97 -14.31
N LEU A 36 -17.21 21.48 -13.07
CA LEU A 36 -18.28 20.58 -12.65
C LEU A 36 -18.97 21.19 -11.44
N VAL A 37 -20.29 21.13 -11.40
CA VAL A 37 -21.12 21.55 -10.27
C VAL A 37 -22.13 20.45 -9.96
N GLY A 38 -22.38 20.22 -8.70
CA GLY A 38 -23.31 19.19 -8.28
C GLY A 38 -23.74 19.31 -6.84
N TYR A 39 -24.33 18.24 -6.38
CA TYR A 39 -24.82 18.12 -5.02
C TYR A 39 -24.42 16.77 -4.44
N ARG A 40 -23.93 16.81 -3.19
CA ARG A 40 -23.48 15.63 -2.46
C ARG A 40 -24.32 15.40 -1.22
N TRP A 41 -24.65 14.14 -0.98
CA TRP A 41 -25.24 13.63 0.26
C TRP A 41 -24.25 12.68 0.89
N ASP A 42 -23.97 12.88 2.15
CA ASP A 42 -22.99 12.11 2.92
C ASP A 42 -23.63 11.62 4.21
N ASN A 43 -23.41 10.37 4.56
CA ASN A 43 -23.83 9.81 5.83
C ASN A 43 -22.60 9.22 6.50
N GLN A 44 -22.22 9.78 7.63
CA GLN A 44 -21.08 9.31 8.41
C GLN A 44 -21.50 9.19 9.87
N ALA A 45 -21.26 8.01 10.47
CA ALA A 45 -21.61 7.75 11.85
C ALA A 45 -23.10 8.00 12.20
N GLY A 46 -24.00 7.82 11.22
CA GLY A 46 -25.43 8.09 11.38
C GLY A 46 -25.84 9.56 11.19
N VAL A 47 -24.88 10.48 11.07
CA VAL A 47 -25.14 11.89 10.75
C VAL A 47 -25.21 12.07 9.24
N LYS A 48 -26.29 12.72 8.80
CA LYS A 48 -26.56 12.94 7.37
C LYS A 48 -26.30 14.39 7.01
N ASP A 49 -25.26 14.61 6.22
CA ASP A 49 -24.91 15.91 5.69
C ASP A 49 -25.24 15.99 4.20
N LYS A 50 -25.44 17.21 3.72
CA LYS A 50 -25.69 17.46 2.31
C LYS A 50 -25.20 18.84 1.93
N GLY A 51 -24.83 19.01 0.67
CA GLY A 51 -24.36 20.30 0.21
C GLY A 51 -23.89 20.32 -1.22
N LEU A 52 -23.40 21.49 -1.62
CA LEU A 52 -22.89 21.72 -2.97
C LEU A 52 -21.52 21.07 -3.12
N SER A 53 -21.31 20.48 -4.29
CA SER A 53 -20.04 19.95 -4.75
C SER A 53 -19.63 20.69 -6.03
N TYR A 54 -18.43 21.22 -6.07
CA TYR A 54 -17.90 21.83 -7.28
C TYR A 54 -16.45 21.44 -7.50
N THR A 55 -16.12 21.29 -8.78
CA THR A 55 -14.77 20.96 -9.23
C THR A 55 -14.42 21.85 -10.42
N LEU A 56 -13.21 22.36 -10.42
CA LEU A 56 -12.59 22.94 -11.61
C LEU A 56 -11.31 22.18 -11.89
N ALA A 57 -11.25 21.44 -12.99
CA ALA A 57 -10.02 20.85 -13.47
C ALA A 57 -9.49 21.67 -14.64
N VAL A 58 -8.21 21.97 -14.59
CA VAL A 58 -7.46 22.70 -15.62
C VAL A 58 -6.32 21.80 -16.08
N ARG A 59 -6.17 21.63 -17.37
CA ARG A 59 -5.07 20.89 -17.97
C ARG A 59 -4.51 21.69 -19.13
N THR A 60 -3.19 21.77 -19.19
CA THR A 60 -2.48 22.19 -20.40
C THR A 60 -1.88 20.96 -21.07
N ASP A 61 -2.04 20.86 -22.39
CA ASP A 61 -1.23 19.96 -23.18
C ASP A 61 0.18 20.55 -23.31
N SER A 62 1.14 19.75 -23.77
CA SER A 62 2.53 20.20 -23.86
C SER A 62 2.67 21.44 -24.76
N ILE A 63 3.11 22.56 -24.17
CA ILE A 63 3.40 23.81 -24.86
C ILE A 63 4.89 23.83 -25.15
N ASN A 64 5.26 23.92 -26.43
CA ASN A 64 6.67 24.04 -26.83
C ASN A 64 7.05 25.53 -26.92
N MET A 65 8.01 25.94 -26.08
CA MET A 65 8.57 27.29 -26.04
C MET A 65 10.10 27.18 -26.15
N ASP A 66 10.62 27.39 -27.33
CA ASP A 66 12.06 27.39 -27.62
C ASP A 66 12.77 26.09 -27.12
N GLY A 67 12.13 24.95 -27.42
CA GLY A 67 12.63 23.63 -27.05
C GLY A 67 12.33 23.21 -25.60
N TYR A 68 11.72 24.08 -24.80
CA TYR A 68 11.14 23.72 -23.52
C TYR A 68 9.71 23.21 -23.72
N GLN A 69 9.41 22.06 -23.15
CA GLN A 69 8.08 21.49 -23.11
C GLN A 69 7.48 21.78 -21.73
N LEU A 70 6.43 22.59 -21.70
CA LEU A 70 5.69 22.92 -20.49
C LEU A 70 4.39 22.13 -20.44
N GLU A 71 4.07 21.55 -19.30
CA GLU A 71 2.79 20.93 -19.01
C GLU A 71 2.26 21.35 -17.65
N GLY A 72 0.96 21.47 -17.51
CA GLY A 72 0.33 21.87 -16.26
C GLY A 72 -0.98 21.16 -16.01
N ARG A 73 -1.25 20.88 -14.75
CA ARG A 73 -2.54 20.35 -14.29
C ARG A 73 -2.90 21.02 -12.98
N ALA A 74 -4.14 21.44 -12.86
CA ALA A 74 -4.68 21.90 -11.58
C ALA A 74 -6.10 21.35 -11.40
N GLN A 75 -6.42 20.99 -10.18
CA GLN A 75 -7.76 20.56 -9.80
C GLN A 75 -8.13 21.20 -8.48
N PHE A 76 -9.27 21.88 -8.48
CA PHE A 76 -9.89 22.48 -7.31
C PHE A 76 -11.21 21.75 -7.09
N HIS A 77 -11.32 21.02 -6.00
CA HIS A 77 -12.54 20.30 -5.63
C HIS A 77 -12.94 20.72 -4.21
N GLU A 78 -14.21 21.02 -4.04
CA GLU A 78 -14.77 21.41 -2.75
C GLU A 78 -16.19 20.88 -2.60
N ASP A 79 -16.44 20.18 -1.49
CA ASP A 79 -17.78 19.77 -1.03
C ASP A 79 -18.13 20.57 0.22
N ARG A 80 -19.10 21.48 0.07
CA ARG A 80 -19.63 22.28 1.18
C ARG A 80 -20.84 21.56 1.79
N LEU A 81 -20.54 20.61 2.64
CA LEU A 81 -21.54 19.90 3.42
C LEU A 81 -21.86 20.72 4.68
N ASN A 82 -23.11 20.87 5.04
CA ASN A 82 -23.45 21.56 6.28
C ASN A 82 -23.56 20.51 7.41
N PRO A 83 -22.68 20.54 8.46
CA PRO A 83 -21.71 21.61 8.80
C PRO A 83 -20.26 21.37 8.34
N ARG A 84 -19.96 20.32 7.56
CA ARG A 84 -18.59 19.91 7.18
C ARG A 84 -18.12 20.52 5.87
N LEU A 85 -16.80 20.64 5.74
CA LEU A 85 -16.11 21.09 4.54
C LEU A 85 -15.04 20.07 4.13
N LEU A 86 -15.12 19.60 2.88
CA LEU A 86 -14.09 18.77 2.27
C LEU A 86 -13.47 19.53 1.11
N GLN A 87 -12.15 19.65 1.09
CA GLN A 87 -11.42 20.36 0.03
C GLN A 87 -10.27 19.48 -0.47
N ARG A 88 -10.05 19.52 -1.77
CA ARG A 88 -8.85 18.96 -2.42
C ARG A 88 -8.43 19.89 -3.54
N HIS A 89 -7.34 20.58 -3.34
CA HIS A 89 -6.73 21.44 -4.35
C HIS A 89 -5.37 20.84 -4.72
N THR A 90 -5.12 20.63 -5.98
CA THR A 90 -3.83 20.15 -6.48
C THR A 90 -3.43 20.99 -7.67
N ALA A 91 -2.16 21.33 -7.75
CA ALA A 91 -1.57 21.97 -8.91
C ALA A 91 -0.20 21.35 -9.17
N ARG A 92 0.11 21.06 -10.41
CA ARG A 92 1.40 20.53 -10.85
C ARG A 92 1.79 21.21 -12.15
N MET A 93 3.03 21.63 -12.21
CA MET A 93 3.64 22.20 -13.39
C MET A 93 4.96 21.50 -13.66
N GLY A 94 5.14 21.03 -14.87
CA GLY A 94 6.35 20.39 -15.36
C GLY A 94 6.97 21.18 -16.49
N VAL A 95 8.29 21.23 -16.50
CA VAL A 95 9.11 21.81 -17.56
C VAL A 95 10.16 20.79 -17.94
N GLN A 96 10.24 20.42 -19.19
CA GLN A 96 11.22 19.48 -19.70
C GLN A 96 11.97 20.06 -20.90
N LYS A 97 13.26 19.81 -20.97
CA LYS A 97 14.09 20.18 -22.13
C LYS A 97 15.06 19.07 -22.50
N TYR A 98 15.19 18.86 -23.79
CA TYR A 98 16.27 18.05 -24.37
C TYR A 98 17.35 18.98 -24.89
N PHE A 99 18.56 18.80 -24.37
CA PHE A 99 19.75 19.53 -24.78
C PHE A 99 20.54 18.75 -25.84
N VAL A 100 21.42 19.47 -26.55
CA VAL A 100 22.37 18.83 -27.43
C VAL A 100 23.26 17.87 -26.62
N GLY A 101 23.49 16.65 -27.10
CA GLY A 101 24.29 15.65 -26.41
C GLY A 101 23.48 14.71 -25.49
N ASN A 102 22.22 14.41 -25.86
CA ASN A 102 21.38 13.41 -25.20
C ASN A 102 21.14 13.68 -23.70
N THR A 103 21.09 14.96 -23.33
CA THR A 103 20.75 15.37 -21.96
C THR A 103 19.28 15.76 -21.88
N ARG A 104 18.56 15.18 -20.93
CA ARG A 104 17.19 15.56 -20.61
C ARG A 104 17.15 16.15 -19.21
N ASP A 105 16.65 17.35 -19.08
CA ASP A 105 16.35 17.97 -17.78
C ASP A 105 14.84 18.12 -17.61
N SER A 106 14.33 17.71 -16.46
CA SER A 106 12.93 17.77 -16.12
C SER A 106 12.76 18.37 -14.73
N LEU A 107 12.04 19.47 -14.69
CA LEU A 107 11.71 20.21 -13.49
C LEU A 107 10.21 20.09 -13.20
N GLU A 108 9.85 19.83 -11.96
CA GLU A 108 8.46 19.75 -11.51
C GLU A 108 8.25 20.56 -10.24
N VAL A 109 7.16 21.31 -10.22
CA VAL A 109 6.63 21.96 -9.03
C VAL A 109 5.22 21.42 -8.79
N ALA A 110 4.94 20.95 -7.60
CA ALA A 110 3.62 20.45 -7.25
C ALA A 110 3.16 21.03 -5.90
N TYR A 111 1.90 21.40 -5.87
CA TYR A 111 1.19 21.87 -4.69
C TYR A 111 -0.05 21.04 -4.45
N SER A 112 -0.29 20.65 -3.20
CA SER A 112 -1.51 19.95 -2.78
C SER A 112 -2.01 20.53 -1.47
N ARG A 113 -3.31 20.83 -1.42
CA ARG A 113 -4.02 21.15 -0.18
C ARG A 113 -5.22 20.24 -0.05
N ASN A 114 -5.25 19.50 1.07
CA ASN A 114 -6.38 18.64 1.43
C ASN A 114 -6.95 19.12 2.76
N ARG A 115 -8.27 19.25 2.83
CA ARG A 115 -8.99 19.42 4.08
C ARG A 115 -10.08 18.36 4.17
N SER A 116 -10.07 17.59 5.23
CA SER A 116 -11.09 16.58 5.53
C SER A 116 -11.67 16.83 6.91
N GLU A 117 -12.99 16.79 7.00
CA GLU A 117 -13.71 16.97 8.26
C GLU A 117 -14.53 15.71 8.54
N LEU A 118 -14.30 15.12 9.71
CA LEU A 118 -14.87 13.85 10.13
C LEU A 118 -15.59 14.01 11.46
N TYR A 119 -16.72 13.32 11.63
CA TYR A 119 -17.35 13.25 12.95
C TYR A 119 -16.59 12.31 13.87
N ASP A 120 -16.32 12.78 15.08
CA ASP A 120 -15.89 11.91 16.17
C ASP A 120 -17.10 11.10 16.67
N LEU A 121 -16.97 9.77 16.59
CA LEU A 121 -18.03 8.83 16.91
C LEU A 121 -18.46 8.86 18.39
N THR A 122 -17.58 9.32 19.27
CA THR A 122 -17.80 9.26 20.72
C THR A 122 -18.53 10.47 21.28
N VAL A 123 -18.33 11.65 20.70
CA VAL A 123 -18.77 12.93 21.29
C VAL A 123 -19.52 13.84 20.32
N GLY A 124 -19.63 13.45 19.04
CA GLY A 124 -20.32 14.26 18.01
C GLY A 124 -19.56 15.52 17.59
N ASN A 125 -18.28 15.65 17.95
CA ASN A 125 -17.42 16.74 17.51
C ASN A 125 -16.97 16.54 16.06
N ILE A 126 -16.54 17.61 15.41
CA ILE A 126 -15.96 17.55 14.08
C ILE A 126 -14.45 17.75 14.21
N GLU A 127 -13.70 16.73 13.83
CA GLU A 127 -12.26 16.80 13.63
C GLU A 127 -11.97 17.27 12.20
N SER A 128 -11.27 18.39 12.06
CA SER A 128 -10.80 18.94 10.79
C SER A 128 -9.31 18.67 10.68
N ARG A 129 -8.90 18.04 9.59
CA ARG A 129 -7.49 17.85 9.21
C ARG A 129 -7.21 18.60 7.94
N GLY A 130 -6.35 19.62 8.05
CA GLY A 130 -5.83 20.40 6.94
C GLY A 130 -4.40 20.01 6.64
N GLU A 131 -4.08 19.66 5.39
CA GLU A 131 -2.75 19.30 4.94
C GLU A 131 -2.38 20.16 3.74
N ASN A 132 -1.20 20.79 3.79
CA ASN A 132 -0.59 21.50 2.67
C ASN A 132 0.73 20.83 2.34
N ILE A 133 0.99 20.57 1.06
CA ILE A 133 2.24 19.99 0.56
C ILE A 133 2.72 20.84 -0.60
N LEU A 134 3.93 21.35 -0.52
CA LEU A 134 4.64 21.96 -1.62
C LEU A 134 5.86 21.11 -1.95
N SER A 135 6.03 20.74 -3.20
CA SER A 135 7.21 19.98 -3.62
C SER A 135 7.83 20.54 -4.88
N PHE A 136 9.14 20.45 -4.93
CA PHE A 136 9.98 20.77 -6.06
C PHE A 136 10.84 19.56 -6.37
N ALA A 137 10.87 19.11 -7.63
CA ALA A 137 11.68 17.98 -8.07
C ALA A 137 12.42 18.33 -9.36
N ASN A 138 13.66 17.87 -9.44
CA ASN A 138 14.46 17.94 -10.65
C ASN A 138 15.02 16.55 -10.98
N LEU A 139 14.94 16.16 -12.23
CA LEU A 139 15.53 14.95 -12.78
C LEU A 139 16.39 15.34 -13.98
N LEU A 140 17.70 15.10 -13.87
CA LEU A 140 18.67 15.27 -14.93
C LEU A 140 19.12 13.88 -15.41
N ASP A 141 18.77 13.53 -16.65
CA ASP A 141 19.28 12.33 -17.34
C ASP A 141 20.33 12.74 -18.36
N TYR A 142 21.45 12.04 -18.35
CA TYR A 142 22.56 12.24 -19.29
C TYR A 142 23.01 10.91 -19.87
N GLU A 143 22.91 10.77 -21.18
CA GLU A 143 23.42 9.64 -21.95
C GLU A 143 24.82 10.01 -22.50
N PHE A 144 25.86 9.57 -21.81
CA PHE A 144 27.23 9.89 -22.20
C PHE A 144 27.79 8.88 -23.22
N ASP A 145 27.12 7.75 -23.38
CA ASP A 145 27.39 6.71 -24.39
C ASP A 145 26.06 5.99 -24.68
N PRO A 146 25.80 5.45 -25.89
CA PRO A 146 24.57 4.72 -26.21
C PRO A 146 24.25 3.54 -25.27
N HIS A 147 25.25 3.08 -24.53
CA HIS A 147 25.12 2.00 -23.55
C HIS A 147 24.96 2.48 -22.12
N PHE A 148 25.31 3.73 -21.81
CA PHE A 148 25.34 4.23 -20.46
C PHE A 148 24.50 5.50 -20.29
N THR A 149 23.58 5.43 -19.35
CA THR A 149 22.78 6.59 -18.93
C THR A 149 22.99 6.83 -17.44
N THR A 150 23.19 8.08 -17.08
CA THR A 150 23.23 8.50 -15.68
C THR A 150 22.03 9.39 -15.38
N SER A 151 21.48 9.27 -14.17
CA SER A 151 20.36 10.08 -13.69
C SER A 151 20.70 10.67 -12.33
N LEU A 152 20.48 11.97 -12.20
CA LEU A 152 20.52 12.68 -10.91
C LEU A 152 19.12 13.20 -10.59
N PHE A 153 18.62 12.85 -9.41
CA PHE A 153 17.33 13.29 -8.93
C PHE A 153 17.47 14.02 -7.60
N VAL A 154 16.77 15.14 -7.48
CA VAL A 154 16.63 15.89 -6.23
C VAL A 154 15.17 16.26 -6.07
N LYS A 155 14.62 16.02 -4.89
CA LYS A 155 13.27 16.49 -4.53
C LYS A 155 13.27 17.07 -3.13
N VAL A 156 12.67 18.23 -3.01
CA VAL A 156 12.40 18.91 -1.73
C VAL A 156 10.89 18.94 -1.54
N THR A 157 10.46 18.61 -0.34
CA THR A 157 9.03 18.65 0.04
C THR A 157 8.91 19.40 1.37
N ASP A 158 8.01 20.37 1.39
CA ASP A 158 7.55 21.05 2.58
C ASP A 158 6.08 20.68 2.81
N ARG A 159 5.76 20.16 3.99
CA ARG A 159 4.45 19.68 4.36
C ARG A 159 4.03 20.21 5.70
N SER A 160 2.86 20.81 5.79
CA SER A 160 2.23 21.16 7.04
C SER A 160 0.90 20.44 7.20
N LEU A 161 0.64 19.89 8.37
CA LEU A 161 -0.61 19.26 8.76
C LEU A 161 -1.13 19.96 10.01
N GLU A 162 -2.37 20.42 9.94
CA GLU A 162 -3.10 21.03 11.05
C GLU A 162 -4.30 20.18 11.40
N LYS A 163 -4.44 19.88 12.67
CA LYS A 163 -5.57 19.15 13.22
C LYS A 163 -6.34 20.06 14.16
N ASP A 164 -7.58 20.38 13.78
CA ASP A 164 -8.51 21.20 14.54
C ASP A 164 -9.70 20.39 15.01
N ILE A 165 -10.14 20.64 16.25
CA ILE A 165 -11.34 20.03 16.79
C ILE A 165 -12.39 21.12 16.98
N ARG A 166 -13.50 21.01 16.24
CA ARG A 166 -14.65 21.88 16.40
C ARG A 166 -15.70 21.20 17.25
N HIS A 167 -16.07 21.82 18.38
CA HIS A 167 -17.16 21.36 19.22
C HIS A 167 -18.50 21.60 18.48
N TYR A 168 -19.16 20.51 18.11
CA TYR A 168 -20.46 20.55 17.46
C TYR A 168 -21.60 20.16 18.42
N SER A 169 -21.29 19.42 19.50
CA SER A 169 -22.24 19.00 20.52
C SER A 169 -22.40 20.08 21.59
N ALA A 170 -23.62 20.28 22.05
CA ALA A 170 -23.90 21.12 23.20
C ALA A 170 -23.45 20.50 24.56
N ILE A 171 -22.99 19.25 24.53
CA ILE A 171 -22.47 18.57 25.72
C ILE A 171 -20.97 18.84 25.77
N PRO A 172 -20.43 19.49 26.82
CA PRO A 172 -19.01 19.69 26.99
C PRO A 172 -18.28 18.34 26.98
N ASP A 173 -17.31 18.18 26.11
CA ASP A 173 -16.40 17.04 26.17
C ASP A 173 -15.50 17.22 27.40
N LEU A 174 -15.56 16.28 28.32
CA LEU A 174 -14.70 16.27 29.51
C LEU A 174 -13.29 15.82 29.22
N THR A 175 -13.03 15.30 28.01
CA THR A 175 -11.67 14.93 27.59
C THR A 175 -10.97 16.13 26.95
N PRO A 176 -9.82 16.56 27.51
CA PRO A 176 -9.06 17.65 26.94
C PRO A 176 -8.54 17.26 25.55
N ARG A 177 -8.92 18.02 24.54
CA ARG A 177 -8.42 17.86 23.19
C ARG A 177 -7.79 19.16 22.73
N PHE A 178 -6.58 19.06 22.21
CA PHE A 178 -5.84 20.20 21.69
C PHE A 178 -5.77 20.12 20.17
N ASN A 179 -5.77 21.28 19.54
CA ASN A 179 -5.35 21.39 18.17
C ASN A 179 -3.86 21.13 18.07
N THR A 180 -3.42 20.51 17.02
CA THR A 180 -2.02 20.17 16.83
C THR A 180 -1.56 20.51 15.42
N THR A 181 -0.28 20.82 15.28
CA THR A 181 0.40 20.99 14.00
C THR A 181 1.55 19.99 13.88
N LEU A 182 1.82 19.62 12.64
CA LEU A 182 3.00 18.90 12.20
C LEU A 182 3.58 19.64 11.00
N ASP A 183 4.83 20.09 11.11
CA ASP A 183 5.60 20.63 10.00
C ASP A 183 6.70 19.63 9.63
N GLU A 184 6.77 19.28 8.35
CA GLU A 184 7.70 18.29 7.81
C GLU A 184 8.50 18.90 6.66
N PHE A 185 9.82 18.86 6.77
CA PHE A 185 10.74 19.13 5.67
C PHE A 185 11.39 17.81 5.24
N ARG A 186 11.37 17.52 3.93
CA ARG A 186 11.97 16.30 3.38
C ARG A 186 12.83 16.61 2.16
N LEU A 187 14.04 16.05 2.15
CA LEU A 187 14.99 16.08 1.03
C LEU A 187 15.23 14.65 0.54
N GLU A 188 14.92 14.39 -0.71
CA GLU A 188 15.18 13.10 -1.38
C GLU A 188 16.17 13.33 -2.53
N THR A 189 17.26 12.58 -2.55
CA THR A 189 18.24 12.64 -3.62
C THR A 189 18.65 11.24 -4.05
N TYR A 190 18.90 11.03 -5.32
CA TYR A 190 19.61 9.84 -5.79
C TYR A 190 20.45 10.10 -7.03
N TYR A 191 21.49 9.30 -7.14
CA TYR A 191 22.28 9.14 -8.35
C TYR A 191 22.15 7.70 -8.84
N GLN A 192 21.87 7.52 -10.13
CA GLN A 192 21.70 6.22 -10.75
C GLN A 192 22.56 6.13 -12.02
N LEU A 193 23.26 5.01 -12.17
CA LEU A 193 23.94 4.61 -13.40
C LEU A 193 23.21 3.40 -14.00
N THR A 194 22.91 3.45 -15.28
CA THR A 194 22.26 2.37 -16.02
C THR A 194 23.11 2.00 -17.22
N TYR A 195 23.36 0.70 -17.40
CA TYR A 195 23.99 0.11 -18.57
C TYR A 195 22.98 -0.72 -19.35
N LYS A 196 23.00 -0.57 -20.68
CA LYS A 196 22.20 -1.36 -21.62
C LYS A 196 23.08 -1.81 -22.77
N SER A 197 23.15 -3.13 -23.02
CA SER A 197 23.92 -3.66 -24.18
C SER A 197 23.29 -3.27 -25.51
N GLN A 198 24.05 -3.32 -26.57
CA GLN A 198 23.65 -2.91 -27.93
C GLN A 198 22.45 -3.73 -28.45
N ASP A 199 22.39 -5.00 -28.12
CA ASP A 199 21.28 -5.91 -28.44
C ASP A 199 20.10 -5.77 -27.47
N GLY A 200 20.22 -4.92 -26.42
CA GLY A 200 19.23 -4.73 -25.39
C GLY A 200 19.05 -5.93 -24.45
N GLY A 201 19.85 -6.97 -24.60
CA GLY A 201 19.74 -8.20 -23.81
C GLY A 201 20.22 -8.01 -22.38
N VAL A 202 21.37 -7.35 -22.17
CA VAL A 202 21.92 -7.07 -20.85
C VAL A 202 21.45 -5.70 -20.36
N LEU A 203 20.88 -5.68 -19.15
CA LEU A 203 20.51 -4.45 -18.45
C LEU A 203 21.09 -4.49 -17.03
N ALA A 204 21.87 -3.48 -16.66
CA ALA A 204 22.41 -3.32 -15.33
C ALA A 204 22.10 -1.91 -14.80
N SER A 205 21.81 -1.79 -13.51
CA SER A 205 21.67 -0.50 -12.86
C SER A 205 22.27 -0.51 -11.46
N ALA A 206 22.81 0.64 -11.05
CA ALA A 206 23.25 0.89 -9.69
C ALA A 206 22.73 2.26 -9.27
N ARG A 207 22.19 2.37 -8.04
CA ARG A 207 21.65 3.60 -7.48
C ARG A 207 22.16 3.78 -6.06
N ILE A 208 22.62 4.99 -5.76
CA ILE A 208 22.83 5.47 -4.38
C ILE A 208 21.83 6.57 -4.10
N GLY A 209 21.18 6.54 -2.94
CA GLY A 209 20.17 7.51 -2.57
C GLY A 209 20.33 7.98 -1.13
N HIS A 210 19.86 9.19 -0.87
CA HIS A 210 19.76 9.77 0.44
C HIS A 210 18.38 10.42 0.61
N ASP A 211 17.76 10.19 1.77
CA ASP A 211 16.45 10.72 2.16
C ASP A 211 16.59 11.25 3.59
N GLU A 212 16.35 12.55 3.79
CA GLU A 212 16.33 13.20 5.08
C GLU A 212 14.95 13.81 5.33
N ARG A 213 14.37 13.54 6.49
CA ARG A 213 13.07 14.04 6.91
C ARG A 213 13.15 14.58 8.32
N ASN A 214 12.73 15.82 8.49
CA ASN A 214 12.62 16.50 9.77
C ASN A 214 11.15 16.79 10.05
N GLU A 215 10.62 16.26 11.15
CA GLU A 215 9.26 16.45 11.62
C GLU A 215 9.25 17.23 12.94
N GLN A 216 8.43 18.28 12.99
CA GLN A 216 8.22 19.11 14.16
C GLN A 216 6.73 19.15 14.51
N HIS A 217 6.42 18.84 15.75
CA HIS A 217 5.07 18.78 16.27
C HIS A 217 4.85 19.88 17.31
N ALA A 218 3.67 20.46 17.34
CA ALA A 218 3.30 21.44 18.37
C ALA A 218 1.82 21.36 18.70
N ALA A 219 1.46 21.66 19.94
CA ALA A 219 0.09 21.91 20.31
C ALA A 219 -0.26 23.38 20.03
N ILE A 220 -1.49 23.63 19.57
CA ILE A 220 -2.02 24.98 19.39
C ILE A 220 -2.87 25.34 20.60
N ASN A 221 -2.55 26.47 21.24
CA ASN A 221 -3.34 26.97 22.35
C ASN A 221 -4.69 27.50 21.85
N ILE A 222 -5.78 26.93 22.34
CA ILE A 222 -7.14 27.37 22.02
C ILE A 222 -7.56 28.41 23.07
N PRO A 223 -7.86 29.67 22.68
CA PRO A 223 -8.44 30.65 23.58
C PRO A 223 -9.74 30.10 24.18
N ASN A 224 -9.87 30.14 25.50
CA ASN A 224 -10.99 29.61 26.27
C ASN A 224 -11.03 28.08 26.45
N ALA A 225 -9.90 27.38 26.38
CA ALA A 225 -9.80 25.99 26.83
C ALA A 225 -10.27 25.85 28.29
N LEU A 226 -10.82 24.68 28.62
CA LEU A 226 -11.32 24.40 29.97
C LEU A 226 -10.26 24.65 31.05
N PRO A 227 -10.59 25.31 32.19
CA PRO A 227 -9.64 25.51 33.28
C PRO A 227 -9.10 24.17 33.80
N GLY A 228 -7.80 24.04 34.01
CA GLY A 228 -7.19 22.87 34.60
C GLY A 228 -6.42 21.99 33.63
N ILE A 229 -6.38 22.34 32.33
CA ILE A 229 -5.58 21.64 31.34
C ILE A 229 -4.27 22.40 31.18
N ASP A 230 -3.16 21.74 31.49
CA ASP A 230 -1.84 22.32 31.30
C ASP A 230 -1.44 22.21 29.81
N PHE A 231 -1.61 23.32 29.09
CA PHE A 231 -1.17 23.46 27.70
C PHE A 231 0.31 23.08 27.53
N LYS A 232 1.13 23.44 28.50
CA LYS A 232 2.56 23.14 28.45
C LYS A 232 2.82 21.63 28.42
N THR A 233 2.14 20.88 29.28
CA THR A 233 2.27 19.42 29.31
C THR A 233 1.85 18.79 27.97
N GLN A 234 0.81 19.32 27.34
CA GLN A 234 0.39 18.83 26.03
C GLN A 234 1.36 19.21 24.91
N ASP A 235 1.87 20.44 24.93
CA ASP A 235 2.86 20.92 23.96
C ASP A 235 4.18 20.14 24.10
N ASP A 236 4.63 19.87 25.32
CA ASP A 236 5.78 19.02 25.60
C ASP A 236 5.54 17.58 25.09
N ALA A 237 4.33 17.04 25.25
CA ALA A 237 3.94 15.74 24.73
C ALA A 237 3.89 15.70 23.18
N GLU A 238 3.45 16.76 22.52
CA GLU A 238 3.51 16.86 21.06
C GLU A 238 4.97 16.99 20.60
N LYS A 239 5.76 17.87 21.17
CA LYS A 239 7.19 18.04 20.84
C LYS A 239 8.02 16.77 21.07
N SER A 240 7.58 15.89 21.98
CA SER A 240 8.24 14.59 22.17
C SER A 240 8.16 13.67 20.96
N LYS A 241 7.28 13.96 19.98
CA LYS A 241 7.13 13.24 18.72
C LYS A 241 8.06 13.77 17.61
N ASP A 242 8.71 14.92 17.84
CA ASP A 242 9.68 15.47 16.88
C ASP A 242 10.72 14.43 16.53
N ASN A 243 11.10 14.40 15.28
CA ASN A 243 12.11 13.45 14.85
C ASN A 243 12.88 13.92 13.62
N LEU A 244 14.13 13.45 13.55
CA LEU A 244 14.97 13.57 12.38
C LEU A 244 15.30 12.18 11.87
N THR A 245 14.86 11.88 10.66
CA THR A 245 15.09 10.59 10.01
C THR A 245 16.04 10.78 8.84
N ARG A 246 17.13 10.01 8.80
CA ARG A 246 18.07 9.98 7.69
C ARG A 246 18.22 8.58 7.17
N ARG A 247 18.03 8.39 5.88
CA ARG A 247 18.21 7.10 5.20
C ARG A 247 19.21 7.24 4.08
N THR A 248 20.26 6.44 4.11
CA THR A 248 21.16 6.25 2.97
C THR A 248 20.93 4.85 2.40
N SER A 249 20.81 4.74 1.09
CA SER A 249 20.50 3.49 0.40
C SER A 249 21.43 3.25 -0.77
N LEU A 250 21.75 1.99 -1.01
CA LEU A 250 22.44 1.48 -2.19
C LEU A 250 21.57 0.38 -2.78
N SER A 251 21.31 0.41 -4.08
CA SER A 251 20.60 -0.67 -4.76
C SER A 251 21.21 -0.92 -6.13
N GLY A 252 21.06 -2.14 -6.62
CA GLY A 252 21.52 -2.52 -7.94
C GLY A 252 20.67 -3.65 -8.51
N SER A 253 20.65 -3.73 -9.83
CA SER A 253 20.01 -4.82 -10.56
C SER A 253 20.80 -5.18 -11.78
N LEU A 254 20.76 -6.47 -12.14
CA LEU A 254 21.41 -7.02 -13.32
C LEU A 254 20.46 -8.04 -13.95
N ARG A 255 20.22 -7.88 -15.26
CA ARG A 255 19.49 -8.85 -16.07
C ARG A 255 20.41 -9.33 -17.18
N LEU A 256 20.62 -10.65 -17.26
CA LEU A 256 21.48 -11.32 -18.20
C LEU A 256 20.68 -12.38 -18.97
N PRO A 257 20.50 -12.28 -20.27
CA PRO A 257 20.12 -13.42 -21.09
C PRO A 257 21.33 -14.35 -21.21
N LEU A 258 21.25 -15.52 -20.61
CA LEU A 258 22.29 -16.54 -20.65
C LEU A 258 22.25 -17.35 -21.97
N SER A 259 21.04 -17.51 -22.49
CA SER A 259 20.75 -18.13 -23.79
C SER A 259 19.44 -17.60 -24.36
N SER A 260 19.01 -18.11 -25.52
CA SER A 260 17.68 -17.80 -26.08
C SER A 260 16.52 -18.30 -25.21
N SER A 261 16.79 -19.23 -24.29
CA SER A 261 15.80 -19.84 -23.38
C SER A 261 16.01 -19.48 -21.91
N ASP A 262 17.14 -18.85 -21.57
CA ASP A 262 17.53 -18.60 -20.18
C ASP A 262 17.75 -17.13 -19.90
N THR A 263 17.17 -16.64 -18.82
CA THR A 263 17.39 -15.30 -18.31
C THR A 263 17.71 -15.37 -16.81
N LEU A 264 18.80 -14.75 -16.40
CA LEU A 264 19.15 -14.54 -15.01
C LEU A 264 18.89 -13.08 -14.65
N SER A 265 18.22 -12.87 -13.53
CA SER A 265 18.05 -11.55 -12.93
C SER A 265 18.55 -11.56 -11.49
N VAL A 266 19.37 -10.59 -11.15
CA VAL A 266 19.90 -10.39 -9.79
C VAL A 266 19.56 -8.96 -9.37
N SER A 267 19.02 -8.78 -8.19
CA SER A 267 18.83 -7.45 -7.60
C SER A 267 19.19 -7.46 -6.14
N GLY A 268 19.74 -6.35 -5.67
CA GLY A 268 20.10 -6.17 -4.27
C GLY A 268 19.85 -4.73 -3.84
N ALA A 269 19.52 -4.58 -2.55
CA ALA A 269 19.39 -3.28 -1.92
C ALA A 269 19.92 -3.35 -0.48
N SER A 270 20.55 -2.27 -0.05
CA SER A 270 20.94 -2.05 1.34
C SER A 270 20.57 -0.64 1.73
N SER A 271 20.06 -0.45 2.94
CA SER A 271 19.83 0.89 3.49
C SER A 271 20.12 0.94 4.98
N ILE A 272 20.65 2.07 5.42
CA ILE A 272 20.80 2.43 6.83
C ILE A 272 19.88 3.61 7.08
N LEU A 273 18.98 3.45 8.04
CA LEU A 273 18.10 4.50 8.53
C LEU A 273 18.55 4.86 9.95
N ARG A 274 18.70 6.13 10.22
CA ARG A 274 18.89 6.70 11.56
C ARG A 274 17.66 7.49 11.92
N TYR A 275 17.15 7.23 13.09
CA TYR A 275 15.99 7.90 13.66
C TYR A 275 16.39 8.53 14.98
N ASP A 276 16.41 9.86 15.02
CA ASP A 276 16.82 10.66 16.16
C ASP A 276 15.60 11.41 16.71
N THR A 277 15.39 11.36 18.02
CA THR A 277 14.38 12.13 18.76
C THR A 277 15.01 13.34 19.45
N PRO A 278 14.24 14.36 19.94
CA PRO A 278 14.78 15.53 20.62
C PRO A 278 15.68 15.17 21.79
N GLY A 279 16.81 15.90 21.90
CA GLY A 279 17.82 15.62 22.91
C GLY A 279 17.46 16.02 24.34
N ASP A 280 16.42 16.85 24.52
CA ASP A 280 15.89 17.31 25.80
C ASP A 280 14.91 16.34 26.45
N LEU A 281 14.51 15.27 25.74
CA LEU A 281 13.68 14.21 26.29
C LEU A 281 14.45 13.38 27.31
N ILE A 282 13.74 12.90 28.34
CA ILE A 282 14.29 11.90 29.27
C ILE A 282 14.61 10.59 28.51
N ALA A 283 15.61 9.86 28.98
CA ALA A 283 16.13 8.67 28.28
C ALA A 283 15.05 7.61 27.99
N GLU A 284 14.05 7.47 28.87
CA GLU A 284 12.93 6.54 28.73
C GLU A 284 11.96 6.92 27.61
N ALA A 285 11.89 8.21 27.25
CA ALA A 285 11.05 8.71 26.17
C ALA A 285 11.77 8.75 24.81
N ARG A 286 13.11 8.61 24.79
CA ARG A 286 13.91 8.62 23.56
C ARG A 286 13.88 7.26 22.89
N VAL A 287 13.42 7.25 21.65
CA VAL A 287 13.32 6.04 20.80
C VAL A 287 14.32 6.03 19.65
N ASP A 288 15.46 6.72 19.86
CA ASP A 288 16.54 6.80 18.87
C ASP A 288 16.98 5.39 18.47
N ARG A 289 17.09 5.16 17.19
CA ARG A 289 17.45 3.85 16.66
C ARG A 289 18.11 3.91 15.30
N ASP A 290 18.95 2.92 15.06
CA ASP A 290 19.50 2.62 13.75
C ASP A 290 18.81 1.36 13.18
N GLU A 291 18.47 1.40 11.89
CA GLU A 291 17.89 0.27 11.18
C GLU A 291 18.74 -0.06 9.95
N LEU A 292 19.25 -1.28 9.89
CA LEU A 292 19.93 -1.82 8.72
C LEU A 292 18.99 -2.75 7.97
N LEU A 293 18.75 -2.46 6.70
CA LEU A 293 18.03 -3.35 5.78
C LEU A 293 18.99 -3.83 4.69
N ILE A 294 19.04 -5.14 4.46
CA ILE A 294 19.71 -5.77 3.31
C ILE A 294 18.71 -6.70 2.64
N ALA A 295 18.52 -6.55 1.34
CA ALA A 295 17.68 -7.42 0.53
C ALA A 295 18.45 -7.90 -0.69
N LEU A 296 18.32 -9.18 -1.03
CA LEU A 296 18.89 -9.80 -2.21
C LEU A 296 17.84 -10.68 -2.88
N SER A 297 17.71 -10.57 -4.20
CA SER A 297 16.85 -11.42 -5.00
C SER A 297 17.63 -11.95 -6.21
N VAL A 298 17.57 -13.26 -6.40
CA VAL A 298 18.12 -13.93 -7.58
C VAL A 298 17.01 -14.72 -8.24
N SER A 299 16.72 -14.46 -9.49
CA SER A 299 15.72 -15.19 -10.24
C SER A 299 16.25 -15.67 -11.57
N THR A 300 15.84 -16.86 -11.96
CA THR A 300 16.11 -17.42 -13.27
C THR A 300 14.81 -17.89 -13.90
N VAL A 301 14.71 -17.72 -15.21
CA VAL A 301 13.63 -18.27 -16.03
C VAL A 301 14.25 -19.10 -17.13
N HIS A 302 13.83 -20.35 -17.22
CA HIS A 302 14.26 -21.32 -18.22
C HIS A 302 13.06 -21.81 -19.03
N ARG A 303 13.12 -21.65 -20.35
CA ARG A 303 12.12 -22.22 -21.25
C ARG A 303 12.52 -23.66 -21.62
N ILE A 304 11.94 -24.63 -20.90
CA ILE A 304 12.18 -26.06 -21.11
C ILE A 304 11.68 -26.50 -22.49
N SER A 305 10.53 -25.97 -22.89
CA SER A 305 9.93 -26.25 -24.20
C SER A 305 8.99 -25.12 -24.62
N ARG A 306 8.44 -25.20 -25.83
CA ARG A 306 7.37 -24.26 -26.26
C ARG A 306 6.11 -24.31 -25.38
N TYR A 307 5.99 -25.32 -24.53
CA TYR A 307 4.83 -25.54 -23.66
C TYR A 307 5.08 -25.29 -22.19
N LEU A 308 6.35 -25.26 -21.77
CA LEU A 308 6.71 -25.22 -20.35
C LEU A 308 7.84 -24.22 -20.09
N ASP A 309 7.52 -23.22 -19.27
CA ASP A 309 8.49 -22.30 -18.68
C ASP A 309 8.66 -22.64 -17.18
N LEU A 310 9.90 -22.66 -16.70
CA LEU A 310 10.26 -22.82 -15.31
C LEU A 310 10.97 -21.56 -14.82
N GLY A 311 10.46 -20.95 -13.76
CA GLY A 311 11.11 -19.86 -13.03
C GLY A 311 11.50 -20.33 -11.64
N ILE A 312 12.62 -19.84 -11.12
CA ILE A 312 13.03 -20.03 -9.72
C ILE A 312 13.48 -18.67 -9.20
N THR A 313 12.92 -18.24 -8.08
CA THR A 313 13.34 -17.03 -7.38
C THR A 313 13.78 -17.39 -5.97
N LEU A 314 14.94 -16.88 -5.58
CA LEU A 314 15.48 -16.94 -4.22
C LEU A 314 15.61 -15.52 -3.70
N ASP A 315 14.89 -15.21 -2.62
CA ASP A 315 14.95 -13.92 -1.94
C ASP A 315 15.53 -14.10 -0.54
N GLY A 316 16.41 -13.19 -0.16
CA GLY A 316 16.93 -13.04 1.19
C GLY A 316 16.72 -11.62 1.68
N ASN A 317 16.26 -11.48 2.92
CA ASN A 317 16.08 -10.19 3.58
C ASN A 317 16.62 -10.26 5.00
N LEU A 318 17.40 -9.26 5.38
CA LEU A 318 17.91 -9.05 6.74
C LEU A 318 17.50 -7.64 7.17
N ASN A 319 16.79 -7.55 8.29
CA ASN A 319 16.51 -6.29 8.95
C ASN A 319 17.05 -6.34 10.38
N HIS A 320 17.88 -5.37 10.77
CA HIS A 320 18.42 -5.23 12.12
C HIS A 320 18.02 -3.87 12.68
N ILE A 321 17.32 -3.86 13.80
CA ILE A 321 16.88 -2.67 14.52
C ILE A 321 17.66 -2.59 15.83
N VAL A 322 18.32 -1.45 16.07
CA VAL A 322 19.09 -1.19 17.27
C VAL A 322 18.63 0.11 17.91
N TYR A 323 17.99 0.02 19.07
CA TYR A 323 17.67 1.17 19.90
C TYR A 323 18.89 1.58 20.70
N LEU A 324 19.19 2.87 20.68
CA LEU A 324 20.43 3.41 21.28
C LEU A 324 20.33 3.60 22.79
N PHE A 325 19.11 3.64 23.35
CA PHE A 325 18.89 3.82 24.79
C PHE A 325 18.48 2.52 25.46
N SER A 326 18.99 2.32 26.66
CA SER A 326 18.81 1.08 27.45
C SER A 326 17.34 0.74 27.72
N ALA A 327 16.47 1.75 27.89
CA ALA A 327 15.04 1.57 28.09
C ALA A 327 14.36 0.78 26.97
N TRP A 328 14.87 0.88 25.74
CA TRP A 328 14.31 0.24 24.55
C TRP A 328 15.17 -0.88 23.97
N SER A 329 16.40 -1.06 24.50
CA SER A 329 17.36 -2.01 23.93
C SER A 329 16.87 -3.47 23.97
N GLY A 330 15.92 -3.82 24.85
CA GLY A 330 15.25 -5.11 24.83
C GLY A 330 14.52 -5.42 23.53
N ASN A 331 14.21 -4.41 22.71
CA ASN A 331 13.56 -4.56 21.39
C ASN A 331 14.57 -4.67 20.23
N ASN A 332 15.88 -4.61 20.51
CA ASN A 332 16.91 -4.82 19.50
C ASN A 332 16.76 -6.22 18.91
N SER A 333 16.65 -6.28 17.59
CA SER A 333 16.34 -7.55 16.94
C SER A 333 16.83 -7.64 15.51
N TYR A 334 17.22 -8.87 15.14
CA TYR A 334 17.41 -9.28 13.76
C TYR A 334 16.17 -9.99 13.24
N ASN A 335 15.67 -9.55 12.10
CA ASN A 335 14.70 -10.30 11.33
C ASN A 335 15.36 -10.80 10.04
N ARG A 336 15.33 -12.12 9.82
CA ARG A 336 15.92 -12.80 8.66
C ARG A 336 14.84 -13.56 7.93
N VAL A 337 14.62 -13.19 6.68
CA VAL A 337 13.63 -13.84 5.81
C VAL A 337 14.35 -14.48 4.64
N LEU A 338 14.11 -15.77 4.45
CA LEU A 338 14.54 -16.51 3.27
C LEU A 338 13.31 -17.05 2.57
N ARG A 339 13.22 -16.85 1.26
CA ARG A 339 12.11 -17.33 0.45
C ARG A 339 12.63 -17.96 -0.84
N LEU A 340 12.16 -19.16 -1.14
CA LEU A 340 12.36 -19.86 -2.39
C LEU A 340 11.02 -20.01 -3.09
N SER A 341 10.91 -19.52 -4.33
CA SER A 341 9.66 -19.51 -5.08
C SER A 341 9.86 -20.09 -6.48
N PRO A 342 9.74 -21.42 -6.68
CA PRO A 342 9.62 -22.02 -8.00
C PRO A 342 8.27 -21.67 -8.63
N VAL A 343 8.30 -21.32 -9.91
CA VAL A 343 7.11 -21.02 -10.72
C VAL A 343 7.16 -21.84 -11.99
N THR A 344 6.06 -22.51 -12.32
CA THR A 344 5.93 -23.18 -13.61
C THR A 344 4.74 -22.60 -14.38
N THR A 345 4.93 -22.36 -15.68
CA THR A 345 3.83 -21.99 -16.57
C THR A 345 3.73 -23.02 -17.68
N PHE A 346 2.62 -23.72 -17.72
CA PHE A 346 2.35 -24.79 -18.66
C PHE A 346 1.25 -24.41 -19.64
N ARG A 347 1.56 -24.50 -20.95
CA ARG A 347 0.67 -24.16 -22.07
C ARG A 347 0.64 -25.30 -23.09
N PRO A 348 -0.02 -26.44 -22.78
CA PRO A 348 -0.01 -27.62 -23.65
C PRO A 348 -0.62 -27.35 -25.02
N VAL A 349 -1.62 -26.49 -25.06
CA VAL A 349 -2.30 -26.00 -26.26
C VAL A 349 -2.66 -24.53 -26.09
N ARG A 350 -3.04 -23.83 -27.17
CA ARG A 350 -3.28 -22.38 -27.14
C ARG A 350 -4.40 -21.95 -26.17
N ASN A 351 -5.34 -22.83 -25.90
CA ASN A 351 -6.52 -22.57 -25.09
C ASN A 351 -6.40 -23.07 -23.64
N ILE A 352 -5.26 -23.58 -23.22
CA ILE A 352 -5.01 -24.00 -21.83
C ILE A 352 -3.73 -23.33 -21.31
N VAL A 353 -3.87 -22.64 -20.20
CA VAL A 353 -2.76 -22.05 -19.46
C VAL A 353 -2.89 -22.44 -18.00
N SER A 354 -1.86 -23.01 -17.42
CA SER A 354 -1.76 -23.29 -15.98
C SER A 354 -0.47 -22.69 -15.45
N SER A 355 -0.59 -21.92 -14.37
CA SER A 355 0.54 -21.34 -13.66
C SER A 355 0.55 -21.87 -12.23
N ASN A 356 1.64 -22.54 -11.85
CA ASN A 356 1.85 -23.04 -10.51
C ASN A 356 2.96 -22.27 -9.84
N VAL A 357 2.71 -21.79 -8.65
CA VAL A 357 3.69 -21.12 -7.77
C VAL A 357 3.84 -21.95 -6.51
N PHE A 358 5.06 -22.37 -6.22
CA PHE A 358 5.43 -22.95 -4.94
C PHE A 358 6.20 -21.92 -4.13
N GLU A 359 6.05 -21.92 -2.83
CA GLU A 359 6.77 -21.03 -1.94
C GLU A 359 7.21 -21.78 -0.70
N VAL A 360 8.49 -21.67 -0.39
CA VAL A 360 9.05 -22.04 0.92
C VAL A 360 9.60 -20.76 1.54
N LEU A 361 9.09 -20.40 2.71
CA LEU A 361 9.48 -19.19 3.43
C LEU A 361 9.89 -19.56 4.86
N ALA A 362 11.02 -19.04 5.29
CA ALA A 362 11.47 -19.07 6.66
C ALA A 362 11.74 -17.63 7.13
N ASN A 363 11.17 -17.26 8.26
CA ASN A 363 11.37 -15.97 8.91
C ASN A 363 11.79 -16.23 10.36
N TYR A 364 12.94 -15.70 10.73
CA TYR A 364 13.52 -15.81 12.07
C TYR A 364 13.68 -14.40 12.65
N THR A 365 12.96 -14.12 13.74
CA THR A 365 13.14 -12.92 14.54
C THR A 365 13.88 -13.27 15.80
N VAL A 366 15.06 -12.69 15.97
CA VAL A 366 15.99 -12.96 17.07
C VAL A 366 16.25 -11.65 17.81
N TYR A 367 15.93 -11.62 19.10
CA TYR A 367 16.21 -10.49 19.96
C TYR A 367 17.62 -10.56 20.53
N ASP A 368 18.36 -9.44 20.48
CA ASP A 368 19.78 -9.40 20.86
C ASP A 368 19.99 -9.67 22.35
N TYR A 369 19.03 -9.27 23.19
CA TYR A 369 19.11 -9.33 24.65
C TYR A 369 18.07 -10.27 25.27
N GLU A 370 17.60 -11.27 24.52
CA GLU A 370 16.59 -12.24 24.99
C GLU A 370 16.95 -12.88 26.35
N GLN A 371 18.24 -13.11 26.60
CA GLN A 371 18.70 -13.71 27.86
C GLN A 371 18.61 -12.77 29.08
N LEU A 372 18.50 -11.47 28.85
CA LEU A 372 18.47 -10.44 29.89
C LEU A 372 17.06 -9.90 30.15
N VAL A 373 16.14 -10.12 29.21
CA VAL A 373 14.77 -9.58 29.25
C VAL A 373 13.78 -10.75 29.22
N SER A 374 13.10 -11.01 30.35
CA SER A 374 12.24 -12.19 30.53
C SER A 374 11.00 -12.23 29.64
N ASP A 375 10.53 -11.08 29.18
CA ASP A 375 9.24 -10.94 28.46
C ASP A 375 9.38 -10.96 26.94
N VAL A 376 10.61 -11.06 26.43
CA VAL A 376 10.91 -11.03 25.00
C VAL A 376 11.48 -12.38 24.58
N HIS A 377 10.85 -13.00 23.58
CA HIS A 377 11.28 -14.29 23.06
C HIS A 377 11.45 -14.24 21.55
N SER A 378 12.59 -14.76 21.10
CA SER A 378 12.83 -14.99 19.67
C SER A 378 11.82 -16.00 19.13
N TYR A 379 11.43 -15.82 17.87
CA TYR A 379 10.44 -16.69 17.24
C TYR A 379 10.80 -17.00 15.80
N SER A 380 10.29 -18.13 15.35
CA SER A 380 10.35 -18.56 13.96
C SER A 380 8.96 -18.60 13.35
N TYR A 381 8.91 -18.32 12.05
CA TYR A 381 7.76 -18.54 11.19
C TYR A 381 8.22 -19.26 9.94
N ARG A 382 7.62 -20.42 9.64
CA ARG A 382 7.90 -21.21 8.45
C ARG A 382 6.62 -21.42 7.66
N GLN A 383 6.70 -21.29 6.35
CA GLN A 383 5.57 -21.48 5.47
C GLN A 383 5.96 -22.32 4.26
N PHE A 384 5.10 -23.24 3.91
CA PHE A 384 5.01 -23.85 2.61
C PHE A 384 3.70 -23.38 1.94
N GLY A 385 3.82 -22.85 0.74
CA GLY A 385 2.70 -22.41 -0.08
C GLY A 385 2.70 -23.11 -1.44
N TRP A 386 1.51 -23.44 -1.92
CA TRP A 386 1.28 -23.82 -3.30
C TRP A 386 0.05 -23.08 -3.83
N MET A 387 0.17 -22.54 -5.02
CA MET A 387 -0.90 -21.82 -5.70
C MET A 387 -0.95 -22.26 -7.15
N ASP A 388 -2.11 -22.67 -7.63
CA ASP A 388 -2.42 -22.92 -9.03
C ASP A 388 -3.42 -21.90 -9.53
N SER A 389 -3.15 -21.38 -10.73
CA SER A 389 -4.08 -20.54 -11.49
C SER A 389 -4.15 -21.09 -12.91
N SER A 390 -5.28 -21.71 -13.25
CA SER A 390 -5.49 -22.34 -14.53
C SER A 390 -6.66 -21.72 -15.27
N SER A 391 -6.51 -21.53 -16.57
CA SER A 391 -7.56 -21.04 -17.46
C SER A 391 -7.68 -21.98 -18.66
N ILE A 392 -8.91 -22.36 -18.98
CA ILE A 392 -9.26 -23.22 -20.12
C ILE A 392 -10.29 -22.47 -20.97
N GLU A 393 -9.99 -22.25 -22.23
CA GLU A 393 -10.93 -21.67 -23.20
C GLU A 393 -11.53 -22.80 -24.07
N PHE A 394 -12.78 -23.14 -23.82
CA PHE A 394 -13.51 -24.15 -24.62
C PHE A 394 -13.90 -23.62 -26.00
N SER A 395 -14.16 -22.32 -26.07
CA SER A 395 -14.46 -21.58 -27.29
C SER A 395 -14.10 -20.09 -27.09
N PRO A 396 -14.09 -19.25 -28.13
CA PRO A 396 -13.89 -17.81 -27.98
C PRO A 396 -14.91 -17.13 -27.04
N ARG A 397 -16.00 -17.79 -26.72
CA ARG A 397 -17.09 -17.27 -25.87
C ARG A 397 -17.19 -17.93 -24.51
N ILE A 398 -16.58 -19.09 -24.30
CA ILE A 398 -16.74 -19.88 -23.07
C ILE A 398 -15.37 -20.26 -22.54
N GLY A 399 -15.11 -19.92 -21.29
CA GLY A 399 -13.91 -20.29 -20.58
C GLY A 399 -14.17 -20.72 -19.14
N LEU A 400 -13.24 -21.42 -18.56
CA LEU A 400 -13.23 -21.85 -17.16
C LEU A 400 -11.93 -21.36 -16.52
N ASP A 401 -12.06 -20.62 -15.44
CA ASP A 401 -10.94 -20.23 -14.57
C ASP A 401 -10.99 -21.05 -13.29
N PHE A 402 -9.86 -21.61 -12.94
CA PHE A 402 -9.68 -22.38 -11.72
C PHE A 402 -8.52 -21.77 -10.90
N PHE A 403 -8.75 -21.63 -9.62
CA PHE A 403 -7.74 -21.16 -8.67
C PHE A 403 -7.73 -22.08 -7.45
N SER A 404 -6.56 -22.55 -7.07
CA SER A 404 -6.33 -23.33 -5.85
C SER A 404 -5.12 -22.78 -5.08
N GLN A 405 -5.23 -22.72 -3.77
CA GLN A 405 -4.14 -22.31 -2.89
C GLN A 405 -4.13 -23.19 -1.64
N LEU A 406 -2.96 -23.70 -1.32
CA LEU A 406 -2.66 -24.39 -0.06
C LEU A 406 -1.53 -23.63 0.64
N LYS A 407 -1.74 -23.27 1.92
CA LYS A 407 -0.69 -22.74 2.79
C LYS A 407 -0.60 -23.58 4.05
N LEU A 408 0.59 -24.05 4.35
CA LEU A 408 0.95 -24.71 5.59
C LEU A 408 1.95 -23.81 6.29
N TYR A 409 1.63 -23.33 7.49
CA TYR A 409 2.56 -22.48 8.20
C TYR A 409 2.57 -22.76 9.69
N GLU A 410 3.72 -22.54 10.29
CA GLU A 410 4.01 -22.79 11.68
C GLU A 410 4.69 -21.58 12.30
N ARG A 411 4.34 -21.33 13.56
CA ARG A 411 5.01 -20.37 14.41
C ARG A 411 5.48 -21.05 15.67
N GLY A 412 6.68 -20.73 16.12
CA GLY A 412 7.25 -21.30 17.32
C GLY A 412 8.25 -20.40 17.99
N GLN A 413 8.59 -20.74 19.22
CA GLN A 413 9.72 -20.15 19.93
C GLN A 413 11.03 -20.67 19.32
N LEU A 414 12.01 -19.78 19.21
CA LEU A 414 13.31 -20.05 18.65
C LEU A 414 14.40 -19.77 19.69
N LYS A 415 15.29 -20.72 19.89
CA LYS A 415 16.56 -20.50 20.58
C LYS A 415 17.64 -20.42 19.51
N TRP A 416 18.05 -19.21 19.17
CA TRP A 416 18.95 -19.00 18.03
C TRP A 416 20.33 -19.65 18.22
N LEU A 417 20.90 -19.60 19.43
CA LEU A 417 22.25 -20.14 19.71
C LEU A 417 22.32 -21.64 19.47
N ASP A 418 21.28 -22.36 19.86
CA ASP A 418 21.20 -23.82 19.71
C ASP A 418 20.51 -24.21 18.40
N PHE A 419 20.02 -23.24 17.65
CA PHE A 419 19.14 -23.40 16.48
C PHE A 419 18.01 -24.40 16.74
N SER A 420 17.42 -24.33 17.94
CA SER A 420 16.34 -25.20 18.37
C SER A 420 15.01 -24.45 18.32
N GLU A 421 14.00 -25.11 17.79
CA GLU A 421 12.65 -24.55 17.65
C GLU A 421 11.65 -25.41 18.44
N ARG A 422 10.71 -24.70 19.08
CA ARG A 422 9.53 -25.32 19.68
C ARG A 422 8.29 -24.73 19.02
N THR A 423 7.64 -25.51 18.16
CA THR A 423 6.40 -25.10 17.50
C THR A 423 5.30 -24.87 18.53
N GLU A 424 4.64 -23.73 18.45
CA GLU A 424 3.48 -23.35 19.29
C GLU A 424 2.16 -23.49 18.54
N ASN A 425 2.15 -23.05 17.29
CA ASN A 425 0.96 -23.06 16.46
C ASN A 425 1.28 -23.54 15.03
N SER A 426 0.34 -24.28 14.46
CA SER A 426 0.38 -24.71 13.06
C SER A 426 -0.95 -24.40 12.40
N PHE A 427 -0.91 -23.96 11.16
CA PHE A 427 -2.08 -23.54 10.40
C PHE A 427 -2.10 -24.23 9.05
N VAL A 428 -3.30 -24.54 8.58
CA VAL A 428 -3.54 -25.08 7.25
C VAL A 428 -4.66 -24.27 6.59
N ASP A 429 -4.29 -23.47 5.59
CA ASP A 429 -5.24 -22.69 4.80
C ASP A 429 -5.44 -23.34 3.44
N ARG A 430 -6.68 -23.47 3.02
CA ARG A 430 -7.05 -23.98 1.69
C ARG A 430 -8.05 -23.03 1.07
N THR A 431 -7.77 -22.58 -0.14
CA THR A 431 -8.69 -21.79 -0.96
C THR A 431 -8.86 -22.50 -2.30
N ILE A 432 -10.09 -22.67 -2.72
CA ILE A 432 -10.44 -23.19 -4.06
C ILE A 432 -11.51 -22.28 -4.63
N SER A 433 -11.34 -21.83 -5.85
CA SER A 433 -12.41 -21.17 -6.59
C SER A 433 -12.43 -21.62 -8.04
N SER A 434 -13.62 -21.71 -8.60
CA SER A 434 -13.83 -22.04 -10.00
C SER A 434 -14.90 -21.11 -10.55
N GLN A 435 -14.65 -20.54 -11.73
CA GLN A 435 -15.57 -19.61 -12.39
C GLN A 435 -15.68 -19.97 -13.87
N MET A 436 -16.90 -20.14 -14.35
CA MET A 436 -17.20 -20.29 -15.76
C MET A 436 -17.47 -18.91 -16.36
N ARG A 437 -16.71 -18.54 -17.37
CA ARG A 437 -16.86 -17.29 -18.13
C ARG A 437 -17.67 -17.53 -19.38
N PHE A 438 -18.56 -16.58 -19.67
CA PHE A 438 -19.36 -16.57 -20.91
C PHE A 438 -19.37 -15.15 -21.48
N SER A 439 -18.89 -14.99 -22.71
CA SER A 439 -18.84 -13.73 -23.46
C SER A 439 -19.74 -13.83 -24.68
N PRO A 440 -21.03 -13.48 -24.58
CA PRO A 440 -21.99 -13.61 -25.69
C PRO A 440 -21.65 -12.72 -26.88
N GLN A 441 -21.03 -11.55 -26.58
CA GLN A 441 -20.59 -10.59 -27.57
C GLN A 441 -19.32 -9.88 -27.08
N GLU A 442 -18.63 -9.19 -27.97
CA GLU A 442 -17.50 -8.38 -27.64
C GLU A 442 -17.88 -7.30 -26.62
N GLY A 443 -17.04 -7.09 -25.62
CA GLY A 443 -17.27 -6.14 -24.52
C GLY A 443 -18.24 -6.61 -23.44
N LEU A 444 -18.91 -7.76 -23.54
CA LEU A 444 -19.81 -8.27 -22.51
C LEU A 444 -19.35 -9.64 -22.00
N MET A 445 -19.05 -9.73 -20.72
CA MET A 445 -18.62 -10.95 -20.06
C MET A 445 -19.43 -11.21 -18.79
N PHE A 446 -19.89 -12.43 -18.64
CA PHE A 446 -20.47 -12.99 -17.42
C PHE A 446 -19.55 -14.06 -16.87
N ALA A 447 -19.33 -14.07 -15.55
CA ALA A 447 -18.69 -15.21 -14.91
C ALA A 447 -19.49 -15.62 -13.66
N VAL A 448 -19.72 -16.91 -13.53
CA VAL A 448 -20.42 -17.50 -12.38
C VAL A 448 -19.56 -18.63 -11.84
N GLY A 449 -19.45 -18.71 -10.54
CA GLY A 449 -18.59 -19.70 -9.93
C GLY A 449 -18.88 -19.96 -8.48
N VAL A 450 -17.99 -20.71 -7.87
CA VAL A 450 -18.01 -21.03 -6.45
C VAL A 450 -16.66 -20.76 -5.82
N ARG A 451 -16.66 -20.41 -4.54
CA ARG A 451 -15.48 -20.23 -3.73
C ARG A 451 -15.61 -21.02 -2.44
N TYR A 452 -14.54 -21.72 -2.11
CA TYR A 452 -14.35 -22.43 -0.85
C TYR A 452 -13.09 -21.93 -0.18
N PHE A 453 -13.17 -21.71 1.12
CA PHE A 453 -12.02 -21.40 1.99
C PHE A 453 -12.12 -22.21 3.27
N SER A 454 -11.00 -22.74 3.75
CA SER A 454 -10.91 -23.31 5.10
C SER A 454 -9.58 -22.97 5.73
N GLN A 455 -9.61 -22.68 7.03
CA GLN A 455 -8.44 -22.53 7.88
C GLN A 455 -8.59 -23.44 9.08
N SER A 456 -7.57 -24.25 9.33
CA SER A 456 -7.47 -25.08 10.52
C SER A 456 -6.27 -24.59 11.33
N ARG A 457 -6.50 -24.28 12.60
CA ARG A 457 -5.46 -23.93 13.55
C ARG A 457 -5.26 -25.07 14.54
N TYR A 458 -4.01 -25.34 14.83
CA TYR A 458 -3.59 -26.33 15.81
C TYR A 458 -2.65 -25.66 16.81
N ALA A 459 -2.84 -25.95 18.09
CA ALA A 459 -1.90 -25.60 19.15
C ALA A 459 -1.03 -26.81 19.50
N PHE A 460 0.16 -26.56 20.05
CA PHE A 460 1.04 -27.61 20.57
C PHE A 460 1.13 -27.48 22.07
N GLU A 461 0.48 -28.41 22.77
CA GLU A 461 0.56 -28.52 24.22
C GLU A 461 1.50 -29.69 24.56
N THR A 462 2.56 -29.41 25.31
CA THR A 462 3.59 -30.43 25.68
C THR A 462 4.14 -31.22 24.49
N GLY A 463 4.21 -30.60 23.29
CA GLY A 463 4.67 -31.24 22.06
C GLY A 463 3.61 -32.04 21.30
N VAL A 464 2.40 -32.16 21.82
CA VAL A 464 1.29 -32.84 21.15
C VAL A 464 0.45 -31.81 20.36
N LYS A 465 0.21 -32.11 19.09
CA LYS A 465 -0.61 -31.28 18.18
C LYS A 465 -2.09 -31.51 18.46
N THR A 466 -2.79 -30.44 18.93
CA THR A 466 -4.21 -30.46 19.25
C THR A 466 -4.98 -29.48 18.37
N PRO A 467 -6.17 -29.83 17.86
CA PRO A 467 -7.01 -28.86 17.13
C PRO A 467 -7.44 -27.72 18.08
N ASP A 468 -7.26 -26.48 17.63
CA ASP A 468 -7.63 -25.27 18.40
C ASP A 468 -8.87 -24.59 17.81
N SER A 469 -8.84 -24.23 16.53
CA SER A 469 -9.97 -23.59 15.88
C SER A 469 -10.07 -23.96 14.40
N PHE A 470 -11.26 -23.83 13.87
CA PHE A 470 -11.55 -24.12 12.48
C PHE A 470 -12.49 -23.07 11.89
N ILE A 471 -12.14 -22.55 10.70
CA ILE A 471 -12.97 -21.65 9.92
C ILE A 471 -13.25 -22.30 8.57
N ARG A 472 -14.51 -22.35 8.16
CA ARG A 472 -14.90 -22.80 6.82
C ARG A 472 -15.80 -21.74 6.19
N SER A 473 -15.57 -21.46 4.93
CA SER A 473 -16.40 -20.56 4.15
C SER A 473 -16.68 -21.17 2.79
N PHE A 474 -17.92 -21.07 2.35
CA PHE A 474 -18.35 -21.52 1.04
C PHE A 474 -19.43 -20.58 0.49
N GLY A 475 -19.38 -20.34 -0.83
CA GLY A 475 -20.46 -19.60 -1.48
C GLY A 475 -20.26 -19.37 -2.98
N PRO A 476 -21.35 -18.96 -3.65
CA PRO A 476 -21.31 -18.60 -5.06
C PRO A 476 -20.61 -17.25 -5.27
N THR A 477 -20.04 -17.10 -6.47
CA THR A 477 -19.45 -15.85 -6.96
C THR A 477 -20.05 -15.48 -8.30
N CYS A 478 -20.21 -14.20 -8.59
CA CYS A 478 -20.58 -13.71 -9.90
C CYS A 478 -19.75 -12.48 -10.28
N LEU A 479 -19.50 -12.34 -11.57
CA LEU A 479 -18.84 -11.17 -12.15
C LEU A 479 -19.52 -10.87 -13.48
N ILE A 480 -19.89 -9.61 -13.69
CA ILE A 480 -20.37 -9.09 -14.94
C ILE A 480 -19.46 -7.93 -15.32
N VAL A 481 -18.91 -7.97 -16.51
CA VAL A 481 -18.14 -6.89 -17.10
C VAL A 481 -18.80 -6.51 -18.40
N TRP A 482 -19.15 -5.25 -18.53
CA TRP A 482 -19.75 -4.71 -19.74
C TRP A 482 -19.00 -3.45 -20.16
N GLU A 483 -18.36 -3.53 -21.32
CA GLU A 483 -17.67 -2.43 -21.98
C GLU A 483 -18.63 -1.85 -23.03
N VAL A 484 -19.05 -0.60 -22.82
CA VAL A 484 -20.00 0.10 -23.68
C VAL A 484 -19.23 1.13 -24.48
N GLY A 485 -19.01 0.83 -25.77
CA GLY A 485 -18.17 1.69 -26.62
C GLY A 485 -16.70 1.71 -26.21
N LEU A 486 -15.96 2.72 -26.66
CA LEU A 486 -14.50 2.80 -26.48
C LEU A 486 -14.06 3.21 -25.07
N HIS A 487 -14.95 3.80 -24.25
CA HIS A 487 -14.53 4.50 -23.02
C HIS A 487 -15.42 4.25 -21.79
N SER A 488 -16.46 3.43 -21.91
CA SER A 488 -17.37 3.17 -20.79
C SER A 488 -17.33 1.71 -20.36
N ARG A 489 -17.18 1.49 -19.05
CA ARG A 489 -17.11 0.15 -18.47
C ARG A 489 -17.98 0.04 -17.23
N ILE A 490 -18.81 -0.99 -17.18
CA ILE A 490 -19.60 -1.36 -16.01
C ILE A 490 -19.07 -2.70 -15.50
N MET A 491 -18.67 -2.76 -14.24
CA MET A 491 -18.25 -3.99 -13.60
C MET A 491 -19.10 -4.22 -12.35
N PHE A 492 -19.72 -5.37 -12.31
CA PHE A 492 -20.50 -5.85 -11.18
C PHE A 492 -19.85 -7.13 -10.66
N LYS A 493 -19.42 -7.14 -9.40
CA LYS A 493 -18.81 -8.29 -8.73
C LYS A 493 -19.57 -8.59 -7.46
N GLY A 494 -20.04 -9.80 -7.33
CA GLY A 494 -20.75 -10.25 -6.13
C GLY A 494 -20.28 -11.60 -5.67
N TRP A 495 -20.32 -11.83 -4.37
CA TRP A 495 -20.21 -13.17 -3.79
C TRP A 495 -21.02 -13.24 -2.50
N TYR A 496 -21.56 -14.42 -2.25
CA TYR A 496 -22.23 -14.74 -1.00
C TYR A 496 -21.40 -15.77 -0.27
N GLU A 497 -21.11 -15.52 0.99
CA GLU A 497 -20.23 -16.36 1.79
C GLU A 497 -20.99 -16.83 3.04
N ARG A 498 -21.11 -18.14 3.18
CA ARG A 498 -21.55 -18.77 4.42
C ARG A 498 -20.32 -19.20 5.18
N ARG A 499 -20.04 -18.52 6.28
CA ARG A 499 -18.86 -18.75 7.12
C ARG A 499 -19.26 -19.44 8.40
N THR A 500 -18.55 -20.50 8.74
CA THR A 500 -18.74 -21.31 9.96
C THR A 500 -17.46 -21.27 10.77
N PHE A 501 -17.60 -21.05 12.07
CA PHE A 501 -16.52 -21.03 13.05
C PHE A 501 -16.76 -22.13 14.08
N SER A 502 -15.70 -22.85 14.44
CA SER A 502 -15.71 -23.75 15.60
C SER A 502 -14.42 -23.59 16.39
N GLY A 503 -14.50 -23.60 17.73
CA GLY A 503 -13.35 -23.56 18.63
C GLY A 503 -13.34 -24.78 19.54
N SER A 504 -12.16 -25.19 20.04
CA SER A 504 -11.98 -26.42 20.81
C SER A 504 -12.31 -26.29 22.31
N GLN A 505 -12.27 -25.06 22.85
CA GLN A 505 -12.29 -24.86 24.32
C GLN A 505 -13.66 -24.72 24.94
N THR A 506 -14.72 -24.68 24.17
CA THR A 506 -16.09 -24.73 24.68
C THR A 506 -16.94 -25.55 23.73
N GLN A 507 -17.87 -26.35 24.24
CA GLN A 507 -19.02 -26.86 23.49
C GLN A 507 -19.87 -25.72 22.91
N ALA A 508 -19.22 -24.63 22.47
CA ALA A 508 -19.84 -23.48 21.86
C ALA A 508 -20.41 -23.92 20.50
N ALA A 509 -21.71 -23.73 20.35
CA ALA A 509 -22.44 -23.97 19.14
C ALA A 509 -21.69 -23.38 17.93
N GLU A 510 -21.57 -24.15 16.87
CA GLU A 510 -20.99 -23.74 15.58
C GLU A 510 -21.65 -22.43 15.14
N LEU A 511 -20.89 -21.35 15.15
CA LEU A 511 -21.40 -20.04 14.78
C LEU A 511 -21.37 -19.93 13.24
N THR A 512 -22.53 -19.83 12.65
CA THR A 512 -22.66 -19.61 11.21
C THR A 512 -23.06 -18.17 10.92
N GLN A 513 -22.31 -17.51 10.03
CA GLN A 513 -22.55 -16.15 9.58
C GLN A 513 -22.73 -16.12 8.05
N ALA A 514 -23.74 -15.39 7.58
CA ALA A 514 -23.96 -15.12 6.16
C ALA A 514 -23.43 -13.74 5.81
N LEU A 515 -22.55 -13.65 4.84
CA LEU A 515 -21.87 -12.41 4.40
C LEU A 515 -22.13 -12.18 2.91
N PRO A 516 -23.15 -11.40 2.54
CA PRO A 516 -23.30 -10.95 1.16
C PRO A 516 -22.31 -9.82 0.88
N ASN A 517 -21.58 -9.93 -0.22
CA ASN A 517 -20.65 -8.92 -0.69
C ASN A 517 -21.02 -8.52 -2.11
N LEU A 518 -21.13 -7.23 -2.35
CA LEU A 518 -21.48 -6.68 -3.64
C LEU A 518 -20.62 -5.45 -3.92
N THR A 519 -20.01 -5.42 -5.09
CA THR A 519 -19.27 -4.26 -5.58
C THR A 519 -19.73 -3.93 -6.99
N MET A 520 -20.06 -2.67 -7.24
CA MET A 520 -20.40 -2.17 -8.56
C MET A 520 -19.48 -0.98 -8.88
N ASN A 521 -18.77 -1.08 -10.00
CA ASN A 521 -17.95 0.01 -10.53
C ASN A 521 -18.50 0.40 -11.90
N ILE A 522 -18.79 1.67 -12.06
CA ILE A 522 -19.27 2.24 -13.33
C ILE A 522 -18.30 3.36 -13.70
N ALA A 523 -17.67 3.23 -14.86
CA ALA A 523 -16.90 4.30 -15.50
C ALA A 523 -17.60 4.62 -16.81
N ILE A 524 -18.09 5.85 -16.96
CA ILE A 524 -18.73 6.34 -18.18
C ILE A 524 -17.97 7.57 -18.62
N ASN A 525 -17.37 7.53 -19.80
CA ASN A 525 -16.83 8.69 -20.50
C ASN A 525 -17.78 9.00 -21.65
N LEU A 526 -18.42 10.16 -21.57
CA LEU A 526 -19.33 10.71 -22.58
C LEU A 526 -18.57 11.47 -23.67
#